data_4a9b68218651cd61ed733f4bba700ad0
#
_entry.id   4a9b68218651cd61ed733f4bba700ad0
#
_cell.length_a   1.000
_cell.length_b   1.000
_cell.length_c   1.000
_cell.angle_alpha   90.00
_cell.angle_beta   90.00
_cell.angle_gamma   90.00
#
_symmetry.space_group_name_H-M   'P 1'
#
loop_
_entity.id
_entity.type
_entity.pdbx_description
1 polymer ?
#
loop_
_entity_poly.entity_id
_entity_poly.type
_entity_poly.pdbx_seq_one_letter_code
_entity_poly.pdbx_strand_id
1 'polypeptide(L)'
;MISRRKLALALNALALTAMFSVAPLALAQEAPKVKLATSMGDIVVQLNPEKAPKTVANFLQYVREKHYDGTIFHRVIDGFMIQGGGFTPDMAQKPMHAPIPLEASNGLKNDKYTIAMARTGAPDSATAQFFINVKDNAMLNAPQPDGHGYAVFGKVVEGTDVVDKIRAVATSNKGPYQNVPNTPVTINSATVVE
;
A
#
# COMPACT_ATOMS: atom_id res chain seq x y z
N MET A 1 51.17 -64.62 50.09
CA MET A 1 51.49 -63.56 49.15
C MET A 1 50.26 -63.28 48.33
N ILE A 2 49.42 -62.37 48.70
CA ILE A 2 48.20 -62.02 47.94
C ILE A 2 48.14 -60.51 47.86
N SER A 3 48.23 -60.03 46.63
CA SER A 3 48.13 -58.62 46.30
C SER A 3 46.69 -58.14 46.29
N ARG A 4 46.39 -57.09 47.03
CA ARG A 4 45.09 -56.47 47.06
C ARG A 4 45.01 -55.33 46.01
N ARG A 5 44.30 -55.58 44.91
CA ARG A 5 43.93 -54.54 43.93
C ARG A 5 42.74 -53.77 44.45
N LYS A 6 42.92 -52.48 44.67
CA LYS A 6 41.81 -51.55 44.99
C LYS A 6 41.09 -51.16 43.72
N LEU A 7 39.81 -51.41 43.69
CA LEU A 7 38.88 -51.01 42.59
C LEU A 7 38.41 -49.58 42.88
N ALA A 8 38.78 -48.64 42.04
CA ALA A 8 38.28 -47.26 42.09
C ALA A 8 37.10 -47.14 41.14
N LEU A 9 35.91 -46.91 41.68
CA LEU A 9 34.73 -46.51 40.90
C LEU A 9 34.81 -45.02 40.63
N ALA A 10 34.91 -44.66 39.34
CA ALA A 10 34.74 -43.29 38.86
C ALA A 10 33.27 -43.10 38.49
N LEU A 11 32.54 -42.30 39.25
CA LEU A 11 31.21 -41.80 38.88
C LEU A 11 31.38 -40.66 37.88
N ASN A 12 31.04 -40.89 36.63
CA ASN A 12 30.85 -39.83 35.64
C ASN A 12 29.45 -39.23 35.77
N ALA A 13 29.35 -38.05 36.39
CA ALA A 13 28.14 -37.25 36.39
C ALA A 13 28.02 -36.54 35.06
N LEU A 14 27.12 -37.00 34.17
CA LEU A 14 26.78 -36.37 32.90
C LEU A 14 25.81 -35.21 33.17
N ALA A 15 26.33 -33.98 33.24
CA ALA A 15 25.50 -32.77 33.35
C ALA A 15 24.90 -32.45 31.99
N LEU A 16 23.63 -32.76 31.78
CA LEU A 16 22.84 -32.41 30.61
C LEU A 16 22.43 -30.96 30.74
N THR A 17 23.18 -30.04 30.14
CA THR A 17 22.81 -28.61 30.04
C THR A 17 21.78 -28.46 28.91
N ALA A 18 20.51 -28.40 29.28
CA ALA A 18 19.45 -28.04 28.33
C ALA A 18 19.56 -26.55 27.97
N MET A 19 20.13 -26.25 26.80
CA MET A 19 20.06 -24.91 26.21
C MET A 19 18.62 -24.65 25.73
N PHE A 20 17.86 -23.91 26.53
CA PHE A 20 16.63 -23.30 26.06
C PHE A 20 16.97 -22.19 25.05
N SER A 21 16.86 -22.50 23.77
CA SER A 21 16.83 -21.49 22.71
C SER A 21 15.56 -20.68 22.84
N VAL A 22 15.63 -19.52 23.48
CA VAL A 22 14.57 -18.53 23.42
C VAL A 22 14.64 -17.90 22.02
N ALA A 23 13.83 -18.41 21.09
CA ALA A 23 13.61 -17.74 19.82
C ALA A 23 12.98 -16.37 20.11
N PRO A 24 13.52 -15.25 19.58
CA PRO A 24 12.87 -13.97 19.74
C PRO A 24 11.49 -14.06 19.08
N LEU A 25 10.42 -13.79 19.84
CA LEU A 25 9.13 -13.49 19.27
C LEU A 25 9.31 -12.22 18.45
N ALA A 26 9.41 -12.36 17.12
CA ALA A 26 9.27 -11.24 16.22
C ALA A 26 7.83 -10.71 16.41
N LEU A 27 7.69 -9.60 17.12
CA LEU A 27 6.46 -8.84 17.14
C LEU A 27 6.15 -8.50 15.68
N ALA A 28 5.11 -9.09 15.14
CA ALA A 28 4.62 -8.73 13.81
C ALA A 28 4.31 -7.21 13.85
N GLN A 29 5.12 -6.43 13.16
CA GLN A 29 4.91 -4.99 13.07
C GLN A 29 3.56 -4.80 12.37
N GLU A 30 2.62 -4.10 13.03
CA GLU A 30 1.33 -3.82 12.40
C GLU A 30 1.53 -3.14 11.05
N ALA A 31 0.74 -3.56 10.08
CA ALA A 31 0.80 -2.99 8.74
C ALA A 31 0.45 -1.49 8.80
N PRO A 32 1.29 -0.60 8.27
CA PRO A 32 1.10 0.84 8.41
C PRO A 32 -0.23 1.27 7.79
N LYS A 33 -0.89 2.21 8.45
CA LYS A 33 -2.13 2.82 7.96
C LYS A 33 -1.89 4.28 7.61
N VAL A 34 -2.61 4.74 6.59
CA VAL A 34 -2.60 6.16 6.18
C VAL A 34 -4.03 6.66 6.12
N LYS A 35 -4.29 7.76 6.81
CA LYS A 35 -5.54 8.49 6.72
C LYS A 35 -5.43 9.57 5.66
N LEU A 36 -6.34 9.53 4.69
CA LEU A 36 -6.61 10.58 3.70
C LEU A 36 -7.83 11.37 4.19
N ALA A 37 -7.61 12.55 4.76
CA ALA A 37 -8.70 13.46 5.11
C ALA A 37 -9.16 14.19 3.85
N THR A 38 -10.34 13.86 3.35
CA THR A 38 -10.86 14.45 2.11
C THR A 38 -11.95 15.49 2.39
N SER A 39 -12.30 16.29 1.37
CA SER A 39 -13.44 17.21 1.45
C SER A 39 -14.81 16.50 1.58
N MET A 40 -14.85 15.17 1.43
CA MET A 40 -16.06 14.35 1.53
C MET A 40 -16.06 13.38 2.73
N GLY A 41 -15.02 13.42 3.56
CA GLY A 41 -14.81 12.57 4.72
C GLY A 41 -13.45 11.88 4.72
N ASP A 42 -13.18 11.12 5.77
CA ASP A 42 -11.90 10.42 5.95
C ASP A 42 -11.94 9.04 5.30
N ILE A 43 -10.82 8.66 4.69
CA ILE A 43 -10.54 7.32 4.15
C ILE A 43 -9.27 6.81 4.83
N VAL A 44 -9.33 5.64 5.47
CA VAL A 44 -8.13 5.00 6.03
C VAL A 44 -7.74 3.82 5.16
N VAL A 45 -6.49 3.82 4.69
CA VAL A 45 -5.91 2.72 3.91
C VAL A 45 -4.88 1.99 4.75
N GLN A 46 -4.99 0.66 4.83
CA GLN A 46 -3.97 -0.22 5.38
C GLN A 46 -3.05 -0.66 4.26
N LEU A 47 -1.75 -0.43 4.43
CA LEU A 47 -0.73 -0.75 3.43
C LEU A 47 -0.19 -2.16 3.63
N ASN A 48 0.37 -2.74 2.57
CA ASN A 48 0.95 -4.09 2.61
C ASN A 48 2.43 -4.05 2.19
N PRO A 49 3.35 -3.72 3.12
CA PRO A 49 4.79 -3.65 2.83
C PRO A 49 5.42 -5.01 2.53
N GLU A 50 4.83 -6.12 2.97
CA GLU A 50 5.33 -7.46 2.65
C GLU A 50 5.17 -7.80 1.17
N LYS A 51 4.04 -7.39 0.58
CA LYS A 51 3.71 -7.67 -0.82
C LYS A 51 4.17 -6.60 -1.80
N ALA A 52 4.27 -5.35 -1.35
CA ALA A 52 4.64 -4.21 -2.19
C ALA A 52 5.61 -3.26 -1.47
N PRO A 53 6.81 -3.73 -1.07
CA PRO A 53 7.72 -2.97 -0.23
C PRO A 53 8.17 -1.64 -0.85
N LYS A 54 8.51 -1.62 -2.14
CA LYS A 54 8.95 -0.40 -2.84
C LYS A 54 7.81 0.58 -3.04
N THR A 55 6.64 0.08 -3.40
CA THR A 55 5.43 0.88 -3.60
C THR A 55 4.98 1.52 -2.29
N VAL A 56 4.94 0.75 -1.20
CA VAL A 56 4.58 1.26 0.13
C VAL A 56 5.60 2.29 0.61
N ALA A 57 6.90 2.03 0.47
CA ALA A 57 7.95 2.99 0.85
C ALA A 57 7.80 4.33 0.10
N ASN A 58 7.58 4.26 -1.22
CA ASN A 58 7.33 5.42 -2.08
C ASN A 58 6.07 6.20 -1.65
N PHE A 59 4.95 5.52 -1.44
CA PHE A 59 3.71 6.15 -1.01
C PHE A 59 3.87 6.84 0.35
N LEU A 60 4.50 6.17 1.32
CA LEU A 60 4.78 6.74 2.65
C LEU A 60 5.75 7.92 2.59
N GLN A 61 6.70 7.92 1.65
CA GLN A 61 7.58 9.08 1.44
C GLN A 61 6.76 10.29 1.01
N TYR A 62 5.89 10.17 0.00
CA TYR A 62 5.00 11.25 -0.43
C TYR A 62 4.05 11.73 0.69
N VAL A 63 3.55 10.81 1.54
CA VAL A 63 2.73 11.16 2.71
C VAL A 63 3.53 12.03 3.69
N ARG A 64 4.77 11.62 4.05
CA ARG A 64 5.62 12.36 4.98
C ARG A 64 6.03 13.74 4.46
N GLU A 65 6.23 13.85 3.16
CA GLU A 65 6.54 15.10 2.45
C GLU A 65 5.31 15.99 2.23
N LYS A 66 4.13 15.57 2.68
CA LYS A 66 2.84 16.27 2.50
C LYS A 66 2.52 16.54 1.02
N HIS A 67 3.02 15.69 0.13
CA HIS A 67 2.77 15.82 -1.31
C HIS A 67 1.28 15.75 -1.62
N TYR A 68 0.54 14.86 -0.94
CA TYR A 68 -0.90 14.66 -1.18
C TYR A 68 -1.77 15.79 -0.65
N ASP A 69 -1.26 16.62 0.28
CA ASP A 69 -2.02 17.74 0.86
C ASP A 69 -2.38 18.75 -0.24
N GLY A 70 -3.67 19.04 -0.35
CA GLY A 70 -4.22 19.93 -1.38
C GLY A 70 -4.32 19.32 -2.79
N THR A 71 -4.01 18.03 -2.97
CA THR A 71 -4.28 17.34 -4.25
C THR A 71 -5.74 16.92 -4.35
N ILE A 72 -6.17 16.55 -5.55
CA ILE A 72 -7.56 16.14 -5.83
C ILE A 72 -7.64 14.72 -6.37
N PHE A 73 -8.83 14.12 -6.26
CA PHE A 73 -9.22 13.03 -7.14
C PHE A 73 -9.59 13.62 -8.50
N HIS A 74 -8.64 13.63 -9.41
CA HIS A 74 -8.74 14.32 -10.71
C HIS A 74 -9.42 13.48 -11.79
N ARG A 75 -9.63 12.18 -11.55
CA ARG A 75 -10.32 11.27 -12.46
C ARG A 75 -11.18 10.30 -11.66
N VAL A 76 -12.48 10.38 -11.88
CA VAL A 76 -13.48 9.55 -11.19
C VAL A 76 -14.36 8.89 -12.23
N ILE A 77 -14.39 7.56 -12.24
CA ILE A 77 -15.25 6.77 -13.12
C ILE A 77 -16.04 5.81 -12.25
N ASP A 78 -17.37 6.07 -12.16
CA ASP A 78 -18.27 5.17 -11.45
C ASP A 78 -18.24 3.76 -12.08
N GLY A 79 -18.26 2.74 -11.22
CA GLY A 79 -18.12 1.35 -11.65
C GLY A 79 -16.73 0.98 -12.18
N PHE A 80 -15.68 1.79 -11.89
CA PHE A 80 -14.30 1.46 -12.22
C PHE A 80 -13.34 1.85 -11.07
N MET A 81 -12.92 3.14 -10.96
CA MET A 81 -11.97 3.58 -9.94
C MET A 81 -12.08 5.09 -9.69
N ILE A 82 -11.49 5.55 -8.59
CA ILE A 82 -11.21 6.96 -8.30
C ILE A 82 -9.69 7.16 -8.24
N GLN A 83 -9.15 8.08 -9.06
CA GLN A 83 -7.70 8.32 -9.20
C GLN A 83 -7.35 9.72 -8.71
N GLY A 84 -6.29 9.82 -7.90
CA GLY A 84 -5.84 11.06 -7.31
C GLY A 84 -4.35 11.13 -7.03
N GLY A 85 -3.95 12.16 -6.27
CA GLY A 85 -2.60 12.31 -5.72
C GLY A 85 -1.56 12.95 -6.62
N GLY A 86 -1.96 13.49 -7.80
CA GLY A 86 -1.00 14.08 -8.73
C GLY A 86 -1.26 15.55 -9.09
N PHE A 87 -2.47 16.04 -8.89
CA PHE A 87 -2.91 17.36 -9.38
C PHE A 87 -3.55 18.18 -8.27
N THR A 88 -3.37 19.50 -8.37
CA THR A 88 -4.07 20.51 -7.58
C THR A 88 -5.45 20.82 -8.19
N PRO A 89 -6.35 21.55 -7.50
CA PRO A 89 -7.70 21.86 -8.01
C PRO A 89 -7.74 22.62 -9.33
N ASP A 90 -6.68 23.39 -9.64
CA ASP A 90 -6.50 24.09 -10.92
C ASP A 90 -5.92 23.20 -12.02
N MET A 91 -5.74 21.89 -11.75
CA MET A 91 -5.16 20.88 -12.64
C MET A 91 -3.67 21.09 -12.93
N ALA A 92 -2.94 21.80 -12.06
CA ALA A 92 -1.49 21.82 -12.10
C ALA A 92 -0.92 20.52 -11.51
N GLN A 93 0.02 19.90 -12.22
CA GLN A 93 0.68 18.70 -11.74
C GLN A 93 1.73 19.07 -10.71
N LYS A 94 1.71 18.39 -9.55
CA LYS A 94 2.75 18.58 -8.52
C LYS A 94 4.05 17.88 -8.93
N PRO A 95 5.21 18.40 -8.51
CA PRO A 95 6.50 17.76 -8.75
C PRO A 95 6.53 16.34 -8.20
N MET A 96 7.19 15.42 -8.91
CA MET A 96 7.27 14.01 -8.56
C MET A 96 8.73 13.56 -8.46
N HIS A 97 8.98 12.55 -7.63
CA HIS A 97 10.26 11.86 -7.60
C HIS A 97 10.46 10.96 -8.83
N ALA A 98 11.64 10.34 -8.90
CA ALA A 98 11.90 9.31 -9.90
C ALA A 98 10.88 8.16 -9.79
N PRO A 99 10.51 7.53 -10.91
CA PRO A 99 9.57 6.43 -10.91
C PRO A 99 10.14 5.19 -10.21
N ILE A 100 9.25 4.31 -9.76
CA ILE A 100 9.58 3.07 -9.06
C ILE A 100 9.34 1.84 -9.94
N PRO A 101 10.05 0.73 -9.70
CA PRO A 101 9.78 -0.56 -10.33
C PRO A 101 8.37 -1.06 -10.03
N LEU A 102 7.78 -1.74 -11.01
CA LEU A 102 6.45 -2.33 -10.88
C LEU A 102 6.45 -3.56 -9.95
N GLU A 103 5.49 -3.59 -9.02
CA GLU A 103 5.28 -4.72 -8.11
C GLU A 103 3.90 -5.39 -8.32
N ALA A 104 3.38 -5.41 -9.56
CA ALA A 104 2.04 -5.94 -9.85
C ALA A 104 1.93 -7.47 -9.76
N SER A 105 3.05 -8.20 -9.85
CA SER A 105 3.09 -9.68 -9.72
C SER A 105 3.16 -10.15 -8.26
N ASN A 106 2.71 -9.33 -7.31
CA ASN A 106 2.82 -9.58 -5.87
C ASN A 106 1.71 -10.46 -5.29
N GLY A 107 0.78 -10.94 -6.15
CA GLY A 107 -0.35 -11.79 -5.76
C GLY A 107 -1.58 -11.04 -5.24
N LEU A 108 -1.49 -9.73 -5.02
CA LEU A 108 -2.66 -8.91 -4.68
C LEU A 108 -3.47 -8.59 -5.94
N LYS A 109 -4.79 -8.49 -5.76
CA LYS A 109 -5.73 -8.24 -6.88
C LYS A 109 -6.36 -6.85 -6.75
N ASN A 110 -6.75 -6.30 -7.89
CA ASN A 110 -7.50 -5.05 -7.98
C ASN A 110 -8.98 -5.26 -7.64
N ASP A 111 -9.23 -5.80 -6.45
CA ASP A 111 -10.57 -6.01 -5.92
C ASP A 111 -11.14 -4.69 -5.38
N LYS A 112 -12.46 -4.63 -5.17
CA LYS A 112 -13.15 -3.43 -4.63
C LYS A 112 -12.48 -2.95 -3.33
N TYR A 113 -12.27 -1.64 -3.24
CA TYR A 113 -11.62 -0.93 -2.14
C TYR A 113 -10.11 -1.18 -1.97
N THR A 114 -9.45 -1.88 -2.89
CA THR A 114 -7.98 -1.88 -2.91
C THR A 114 -7.42 -0.60 -3.49
N ILE A 115 -6.22 -0.20 -3.01
CA ILE A 115 -5.46 0.92 -3.54
C ILE A 115 -4.30 0.40 -4.38
N ALA A 116 -4.11 0.97 -5.57
CA ALA A 116 -3.06 0.60 -6.51
C ALA A 116 -2.37 1.84 -7.11
N MET A 117 -1.12 1.67 -7.59
CA MET A 117 -0.40 2.75 -8.24
C MET A 117 -0.85 2.96 -9.67
N ALA A 118 -1.14 4.21 -10.00
CA ALA A 118 -1.29 4.62 -11.38
C ALA A 118 0.08 4.71 -12.07
N ARG A 119 0.12 4.38 -13.36
CA ARG A 119 1.31 4.42 -14.21
C ARG A 119 0.96 4.80 -15.64
N THR A 120 1.94 5.14 -16.43
CA THR A 120 1.81 5.27 -17.89
C THR A 120 1.83 3.90 -18.58
N GLY A 121 1.92 3.85 -19.89
CA GLY A 121 2.12 2.60 -20.64
C GLY A 121 3.44 1.88 -20.31
N ALA A 122 4.45 2.58 -19.78
CA ALA A 122 5.68 1.96 -19.30
C ALA A 122 5.43 1.30 -17.92
N PRO A 123 5.87 0.04 -17.70
CA PRO A 123 5.61 -0.66 -16.45
C PRO A 123 6.24 0.02 -15.23
N ASP A 124 7.49 0.43 -15.32
CA ASP A 124 8.25 1.08 -14.25
C ASP A 124 8.12 2.60 -14.28
N SER A 125 6.90 3.13 -14.38
CA SER A 125 6.64 4.57 -14.50
C SER A 125 5.77 5.15 -13.38
N ALA A 126 5.42 4.34 -12.38
CA ALA A 126 4.63 4.81 -11.24
C ALA A 126 5.44 5.82 -10.41
N THR A 127 4.78 6.90 -9.97
CA THR A 127 5.38 7.95 -9.13
C THR A 127 4.50 8.23 -7.90
N ALA A 128 3.70 9.31 -7.91
CA ALA A 128 2.85 9.71 -6.79
C ALA A 128 1.39 9.28 -6.94
N GLN A 129 0.88 9.21 -8.18
CA GLN A 129 -0.54 8.99 -8.41
C GLN A 129 -0.97 7.57 -8.05
N PHE A 130 -2.13 7.48 -7.42
CA PHE A 130 -2.78 6.21 -7.04
C PHE A 130 -4.24 6.21 -7.46
N PHE A 131 -4.85 5.02 -7.43
CA PHE A 131 -6.30 4.90 -7.55
C PHE A 131 -6.86 3.91 -6.53
N ILE A 132 -8.14 4.11 -6.18
CA ILE A 132 -8.90 3.18 -5.34
C ILE A 132 -9.93 2.52 -6.25
N ASN A 133 -9.95 1.20 -6.27
CA ASN A 133 -10.91 0.41 -7.01
C ASN A 133 -12.30 0.53 -6.39
N VAL A 134 -13.34 0.84 -7.18
CA VAL A 134 -14.72 0.93 -6.68
C VAL A 134 -15.57 -0.29 -7.07
N LYS A 135 -14.95 -1.25 -7.75
CA LYS A 135 -15.44 -2.61 -7.99
C LYS A 135 -14.25 -3.55 -8.15
N ASP A 136 -14.51 -4.83 -8.36
CA ASP A 136 -13.51 -5.82 -8.75
C ASP A 136 -13.08 -5.59 -10.20
N ASN A 137 -11.82 -5.18 -10.40
CA ASN A 137 -11.24 -4.84 -11.68
C ASN A 137 -10.20 -5.90 -12.09
N ALA A 138 -10.63 -7.15 -12.29
CA ALA A 138 -9.74 -8.26 -12.65
C ALA A 138 -8.90 -7.97 -13.90
N MET A 139 -9.37 -7.12 -14.80
CA MET A 139 -8.67 -6.66 -16.00
C MET A 139 -7.40 -5.82 -15.69
N LEU A 140 -7.21 -5.37 -14.46
CA LEU A 140 -6.02 -4.62 -14.02
C LEU A 140 -4.99 -5.52 -13.33
N ASN A 141 -5.30 -6.79 -13.11
CA ASN A 141 -4.39 -7.74 -12.49
C ASN A 141 -3.35 -8.22 -13.49
N ALA A 142 -2.09 -8.36 -13.05
CA ALA A 142 -1.05 -8.96 -13.90
C ALA A 142 -1.50 -10.36 -14.40
N PRO A 143 -1.26 -10.70 -15.68
CA PRO A 143 -0.55 -9.93 -16.69
C PRO A 143 -1.43 -8.94 -17.50
N GLN A 144 -2.68 -8.71 -17.11
CA GLN A 144 -3.58 -7.80 -17.81
C GLN A 144 -3.35 -6.34 -17.40
N PRO A 145 -3.70 -5.34 -18.26
CA PRO A 145 -4.18 -5.46 -19.65
C PRO A 145 -3.06 -5.54 -20.70
N ASP A 146 -1.81 -5.26 -20.30
CA ASP A 146 -0.69 -4.97 -21.20
C ASP A 146 0.56 -5.85 -20.94
N GLY A 147 0.37 -7.00 -20.32
CA GLY A 147 1.45 -7.91 -19.89
C GLY A 147 1.99 -7.61 -18.49
N HIS A 148 1.57 -6.51 -17.85
CA HIS A 148 2.22 -6.00 -16.64
C HIS A 148 1.27 -5.84 -15.43
N GLY A 149 0.02 -5.34 -15.63
CA GLY A 149 -0.93 -5.06 -14.56
C GLY A 149 -0.64 -3.79 -13.77
N TYR A 150 -1.36 -3.62 -12.65
CA TYR A 150 -1.24 -2.49 -11.73
C TYR A 150 -0.95 -2.99 -10.32
N ALA A 151 0.04 -2.39 -9.68
CA ALA A 151 0.52 -2.82 -8.37
C ALA A 151 -0.44 -2.39 -7.26
N VAL A 152 -1.22 -3.34 -6.74
CA VAL A 152 -1.97 -3.16 -5.50
C VAL A 152 -0.99 -3.19 -4.34
N PHE A 153 -1.13 -2.22 -3.42
CA PHE A 153 -0.23 -2.07 -2.27
C PHE A 153 -0.94 -1.87 -0.93
N GLY A 154 -2.27 -1.96 -0.91
CA GLY A 154 -3.08 -1.84 0.29
C GLY A 154 -4.58 -1.89 0.01
N LYS A 155 -5.36 -1.62 1.04
CA LYS A 155 -6.82 -1.57 0.97
C LYS A 155 -7.41 -0.53 1.90
N VAL A 156 -8.58 -0.02 1.56
CA VAL A 156 -9.40 0.82 2.45
C VAL A 156 -9.94 -0.06 3.57
N VAL A 157 -9.70 0.37 4.82
CA VAL A 157 -10.19 -0.31 6.04
C VAL A 157 -11.26 0.51 6.76
N GLU A 158 -11.30 1.85 6.51
CA GLU A 158 -12.34 2.74 7.01
C GLU A 158 -12.70 3.76 5.93
N GLY A 159 -13.94 4.24 5.89
CA GLY A 159 -14.41 5.24 4.93
C GLY A 159 -14.77 4.67 3.56
N THR A 160 -15.18 3.41 3.47
CA THR A 160 -15.69 2.82 2.22
C THR A 160 -16.94 3.53 1.71
N ASP A 161 -17.77 4.06 2.61
CA ASP A 161 -18.92 4.91 2.28
C ASP A 161 -18.48 6.25 1.67
N VAL A 162 -17.33 6.81 2.13
CA VAL A 162 -16.74 8.02 1.53
C VAL A 162 -16.23 7.72 0.12
N VAL A 163 -15.57 6.59 -0.10
CA VAL A 163 -15.17 6.13 -1.44
C VAL A 163 -16.41 6.01 -2.35
N ASP A 164 -17.51 5.42 -1.84
CA ASP A 164 -18.75 5.28 -2.61
C ASP A 164 -19.44 6.63 -2.86
N LYS A 165 -19.32 7.61 -1.96
CA LYS A 165 -19.77 9.01 -2.22
C LYS A 165 -18.92 9.66 -3.32
N ILE A 166 -17.60 9.51 -3.28
CA ILE A 166 -16.68 10.11 -4.26
C ILE A 166 -16.93 9.52 -5.66
N ARG A 167 -17.09 8.20 -5.81
CA ARG A 167 -17.34 7.59 -7.13
C ARG A 167 -18.62 8.09 -7.79
N ALA A 168 -19.60 8.54 -7.00
CA ALA A 168 -20.92 8.97 -7.46
C ALA A 168 -20.99 10.47 -7.85
N VAL A 169 -19.90 11.24 -7.69
CA VAL A 169 -19.91 12.66 -8.03
C VAL A 169 -20.06 12.87 -9.55
N ALA A 170 -20.72 13.95 -9.93
CA ALA A 170 -20.84 14.33 -11.34
C ALA A 170 -19.47 14.73 -11.91
N THR A 171 -19.14 14.22 -13.06
CA THR A 171 -17.87 14.45 -13.76
C THR A 171 -18.09 15.01 -15.16
N SER A 172 -17.08 15.74 -15.67
CA SER A 172 -17.04 16.23 -17.05
C SER A 172 -15.60 16.27 -17.56
N ASN A 173 -15.40 16.69 -18.79
CA ASN A 173 -14.07 16.89 -19.33
C ASN A 173 -13.57 18.30 -18.97
N LYS A 174 -12.29 18.42 -18.59
CA LYS A 174 -11.62 19.68 -18.30
C LYS A 174 -10.33 19.78 -19.13
N GLY A 175 -10.39 20.50 -20.23
CA GLY A 175 -9.29 20.51 -21.21
C GLY A 175 -8.97 19.11 -21.74
N PRO A 176 -7.74 18.63 -21.66
CA PRO A 176 -7.36 17.30 -22.12
C PRO A 176 -7.78 16.17 -21.16
N TYR A 177 -8.24 16.50 -19.94
CA TYR A 177 -8.57 15.54 -18.90
C TYR A 177 -10.04 15.15 -18.96
N GLN A 178 -10.28 13.84 -18.88
CA GLN A 178 -11.62 13.27 -18.91
C GLN A 178 -12.05 12.81 -17.51
N ASN A 179 -13.36 12.79 -17.27
CA ASN A 179 -13.97 12.30 -16.02
C ASN A 179 -13.46 13.03 -14.77
N VAL A 180 -13.24 14.35 -14.88
CA VAL A 180 -12.84 15.22 -13.78
C VAL A 180 -14.09 15.59 -12.98
N PRO A 181 -14.11 15.44 -11.64
CA PRO A 181 -15.22 15.91 -10.81
C PRO A 181 -15.52 17.40 -11.06
N ASN A 182 -16.82 17.72 -11.27
CA ASN A 182 -17.25 19.10 -11.52
C ASN A 182 -16.93 20.02 -10.32
N THR A 183 -17.10 19.48 -9.11
CA THR A 183 -16.60 20.11 -7.88
C THR A 183 -15.39 19.33 -7.43
N PRO A 184 -14.22 19.96 -7.25
CA PRO A 184 -13.01 19.25 -6.84
C PRO A 184 -13.19 18.48 -5.52
N VAL A 185 -12.86 17.20 -5.53
CA VAL A 185 -12.76 16.37 -4.32
C VAL A 185 -11.32 16.42 -3.86
N THR A 186 -11.05 17.19 -2.80
CA THR A 186 -9.70 17.48 -2.32
C THR A 186 -9.27 16.50 -1.24
N ILE A 187 -8.01 16.07 -1.29
CA ILE A 187 -7.30 15.45 -0.18
C ILE A 187 -6.70 16.60 0.64
N ASN A 188 -7.33 16.94 1.74
CA ASN A 188 -6.92 18.06 2.60
C ASN A 188 -5.58 17.74 3.30
N SER A 189 -5.40 16.48 3.71
CA SER A 189 -4.14 15.97 4.26
C SER A 189 -4.05 14.45 4.14
N ALA A 190 -2.81 13.95 4.10
CA ALA A 190 -2.50 12.52 4.21
C ALA A 190 -1.53 12.32 5.39
N THR A 191 -1.89 11.45 6.35
CA THR A 191 -1.10 11.22 7.55
C THR A 191 -0.98 9.73 7.87
N VAL A 192 0.21 9.30 8.32
CA VAL A 192 0.38 7.96 8.88
C VAL A 192 -0.35 7.91 10.22
N VAL A 193 -1.13 6.85 10.44
CA VAL A 193 -1.86 6.60 11.69
C VAL A 193 -1.46 5.24 12.25
N GLU A 194 -1.48 5.12 13.58
CA GLU A 194 -1.19 3.89 14.30
C GLU A 194 -2.38 2.93 14.31
#